data_d81ab5b29ed53bcd5da7d4cdaf6604d0
#
_entry.id   d81ab5b29ed53bcd5da7d4cdaf6604d0
#
_cell.length_a   1.000
_cell.length_b   1.000
_cell.length_c   1.000
_cell.angle_alpha   90.00
_cell.angle_beta   90.00
_cell.angle_gamma   90.00
#
_symmetry.space_group_name_H-M   'P 1'
#
loop_
_entity.id
_entity.type
_entity.pdbx_description
1 polymer ?
#
loop_
_entity_poly.entity_id
_entity_poly.type
_entity_poly.pdbx_seq_one_letter_code
_entity_poly.pdbx_strand_id
1 'polypeptide(L)'
;MYKRQLLTKINRDANDIKSTVNFSAKDSMVLSKGNAAHLYGESAIDYQDLKLNSAEIRMNLDSNTVYANGLPDSVGQIEGMPVFKDKSGEYESKTMSYNFKSERGYITGIVTEQQDGYLTGGQAKRMDDGSFFVQDGKYTTCENHDDPHFYFQLTKAKVRPQKDVVTGPGYMVLMG
;
A
#
# COMPACT_ATOMS: atom_id res chain seq x y z
N MET A 1 31.37 -8.03 6.50
CA MET A 1 29.93 -7.89 6.72
C MET A 1 29.23 -8.23 5.42
N TYR A 2 28.74 -9.48 5.26
CA TYR A 2 28.18 -9.96 3.99
C TYR A 2 26.70 -9.59 3.92
N LYS A 3 26.34 -8.64 3.04
CA LYS A 3 24.93 -8.41 2.66
C LYS A 3 24.49 -9.57 1.75
N ARG A 4 23.81 -10.56 2.28
CA ARG A 4 23.12 -11.58 1.50
C ARG A 4 21.75 -11.03 1.08
N GLN A 5 21.68 -10.45 -0.10
CA GLN A 5 20.37 -10.27 -0.77
C GLN A 5 19.97 -11.64 -1.38
N LEU A 6 18.99 -12.28 -0.77
CA LEU A 6 18.36 -13.45 -1.33
C LEU A 6 17.31 -12.98 -2.35
N LEU A 7 17.67 -12.93 -3.62
CA LEU A 7 16.75 -12.75 -4.72
C LEU A 7 16.18 -14.11 -5.10
N THR A 8 14.93 -14.35 -4.84
CA THR A 8 14.24 -15.57 -5.28
C THR A 8 13.23 -15.20 -6.37
N LYS A 9 13.38 -15.84 -7.54
CA LYS A 9 12.40 -15.75 -8.65
C LYS A 9 11.51 -16.97 -8.57
N ILE A 10 10.21 -16.77 -8.42
CA ILE A 10 9.23 -17.83 -8.58
C ILE A 10 8.58 -17.65 -9.95
N ASN A 11 8.91 -18.56 -10.87
CA ASN A 11 8.26 -18.66 -12.16
C ASN A 11 7.22 -19.77 -12.05
N ARG A 12 5.94 -19.41 -11.98
CA ARG A 12 4.82 -20.35 -12.08
C ARG A 12 4.14 -20.16 -13.43
N ASP A 13 3.48 -21.20 -13.89
CA ASP A 13 2.85 -21.31 -15.21
C ASP A 13 2.23 -20.01 -15.69
N ALA A 14 2.58 -19.64 -16.92
CA ALA A 14 2.35 -18.35 -17.58
C ALA A 14 0.88 -17.90 -17.72
N ASN A 15 -0.06 -18.62 -17.12
CA ASN A 15 -1.50 -18.34 -17.27
C ASN A 15 -2.12 -17.56 -16.11
N ASP A 16 -1.43 -17.36 -14.98
CA ASP A 16 -2.07 -16.80 -13.78
C ASP A 16 -1.65 -15.37 -13.42
N ILE A 17 -0.42 -14.96 -13.73
CA ILE A 17 0.09 -13.59 -13.51
C ILE A 17 0.85 -13.10 -14.74
N LYS A 18 0.70 -11.80 -15.07
CA LYS A 18 1.23 -11.20 -16.29
C LYS A 18 2.75 -11.09 -16.35
N SER A 19 3.44 -11.19 -15.20
CA SER A 19 4.88 -11.00 -15.10
C SER A 19 5.47 -11.70 -13.87
N THR A 20 6.80 -11.80 -13.81
CA THR A 20 7.51 -12.33 -12.65
C THR A 20 7.41 -11.36 -11.48
N VAL A 21 7.09 -11.87 -10.29
CA VAL A 21 7.16 -11.15 -9.03
C VAL A 21 8.56 -11.36 -8.44
N ASN A 22 9.31 -10.28 -8.25
CA ASN A 22 10.59 -10.31 -7.53
C ASN A 22 10.33 -9.85 -6.10
N PHE A 23 10.95 -10.50 -5.14
CA PHE A 23 10.83 -10.13 -3.73
C PHE A 23 12.16 -10.27 -3.01
N SER A 24 12.37 -9.41 -2.03
CA SER A 24 13.57 -9.38 -1.21
C SER A 24 13.23 -9.03 0.24
N ALA A 25 14.09 -9.41 1.15
CA ALA A 25 14.02 -9.03 2.56
C ALA A 25 15.46 -8.85 3.08
N LYS A 26 15.62 -7.94 4.04
CA LYS A 26 16.94 -7.66 4.63
C LYS A 26 17.29 -8.64 5.73
N ASP A 27 16.32 -8.96 6.61
CA ASP A 27 16.59 -9.75 7.80
C ASP A 27 16.33 -11.23 7.56
N SER A 28 15.14 -11.62 7.15
CA SER A 28 14.82 -13.02 6.92
C SER A 28 13.70 -13.24 5.92
N MET A 29 13.73 -14.42 5.31
CA MET A 29 12.69 -14.93 4.43
C MET A 29 12.35 -16.35 4.84
N VAL A 30 11.10 -16.60 5.16
CA VAL A 30 10.58 -17.91 5.55
C VAL A 30 9.60 -18.41 4.51
N LEU A 31 9.93 -19.55 3.89
CA LEU A 31 9.02 -20.27 2.99
C LEU A 31 8.38 -21.41 3.78
N SER A 32 7.06 -21.42 3.89
CA SER A 32 6.32 -22.43 4.61
C SER A 32 5.62 -23.42 3.69
N LYS A 33 5.35 -24.62 4.24
CA LYS A 33 4.49 -25.61 3.56
C LYS A 33 3.11 -24.98 3.32
N GLY A 34 2.60 -25.02 2.08
CA GLY A 34 1.34 -24.35 1.70
C GLY A 34 1.56 -23.07 0.90
N ASN A 35 2.71 -22.98 0.23
CA ASN A 35 3.01 -21.91 -0.73
C ASN A 35 2.87 -20.48 -0.14
N ALA A 36 3.26 -20.31 1.12
CA ALA A 36 3.33 -19.01 1.76
C ALA A 36 4.78 -18.57 1.97
N ALA A 37 5.05 -17.29 1.72
CA ALA A 37 6.32 -16.65 2.01
C ALA A 37 6.12 -15.51 3.01
N HIS A 38 6.98 -15.44 4.02
CA HIS A 38 7.04 -14.34 4.97
C HIS A 38 8.39 -13.66 4.82
N LEU A 39 8.36 -12.36 4.65
CA LEU A 39 9.52 -11.48 4.46
C LEU A 39 9.59 -10.52 5.64
N TYR A 40 10.75 -10.41 6.26
CA TYR A 40 10.98 -9.55 7.42
C TYR A 40 12.17 -8.61 7.20
N GLY A 41 12.02 -7.38 7.67
CA GLY A 41 13.03 -6.33 7.65
C GLY A 41 13.25 -5.74 6.26
N GLU A 42 12.89 -4.47 6.07
CA GLU A 42 13.01 -3.76 4.80
C GLU A 42 12.60 -4.63 3.59
N SER A 43 11.43 -5.27 3.73
CA SER A 43 10.91 -6.19 2.73
C SER A 43 10.46 -5.42 1.49
N ALA A 44 10.72 -5.95 0.30
CA ALA A 44 10.35 -5.32 -0.95
C ALA A 44 9.77 -6.34 -1.94
N ILE A 45 8.78 -5.90 -2.70
CA ILE A 45 8.22 -6.61 -3.85
C ILE A 45 8.26 -5.68 -5.06
N ASP A 46 8.78 -6.22 -6.17
CA ASP A 46 8.75 -5.57 -7.48
C ASP A 46 7.92 -6.43 -8.44
N TYR A 47 6.88 -5.84 -9.00
CA TYR A 47 6.00 -6.48 -9.98
C TYR A 47 5.61 -5.49 -11.07
N GLN A 48 6.12 -5.65 -12.28
CA GLN A 48 5.95 -4.70 -13.38
C GLN A 48 6.39 -3.28 -12.95
N ASP A 49 5.46 -2.31 -12.96
CA ASP A 49 5.70 -0.94 -12.54
C ASP A 49 5.37 -0.71 -11.05
N LEU A 50 4.95 -1.78 -10.35
CA LEU A 50 4.54 -1.73 -8.96
C LEU A 50 5.73 -2.06 -8.05
N LYS A 51 5.94 -1.22 -7.04
CA LYS A 51 6.87 -1.46 -5.93
C LYS A 51 6.12 -1.38 -4.62
N LEU A 52 6.33 -2.36 -3.75
CA LEU A 52 5.80 -2.39 -2.40
C LEU A 52 6.95 -2.61 -1.44
N ASN A 53 7.13 -1.68 -0.51
CA ASN A 53 8.10 -1.78 0.58
C ASN A 53 7.39 -1.81 1.92
N SER A 54 7.85 -2.62 2.87
CA SER A 54 7.30 -2.68 4.22
C SER A 54 8.25 -3.38 5.18
N ALA A 55 8.04 -3.22 6.50
CA ALA A 55 8.77 -3.99 7.51
C ALA A 55 8.44 -5.47 7.44
N GLU A 56 7.18 -5.84 7.24
CA GLU A 56 6.72 -7.22 7.06
C GLU A 56 5.88 -7.35 5.80
N ILE A 57 6.14 -8.39 5.00
CA ILE A 57 5.29 -8.77 3.88
C ILE A 57 5.01 -10.27 3.96
N ARG A 58 3.73 -10.62 3.94
CA ARG A 58 3.24 -12.00 3.85
C ARG A 58 2.64 -12.24 2.48
N MET A 59 3.10 -13.27 1.81
CA MET A 59 2.65 -13.62 0.47
C MET A 59 2.02 -15.01 0.47
N ASN A 60 0.86 -15.15 -0.13
CA ASN A 60 0.26 -16.44 -0.47
C ASN A 60 0.39 -16.65 -1.98
N LEU A 61 1.21 -17.62 -2.35
CA LEU A 61 1.56 -17.89 -3.74
C LEU A 61 0.42 -18.60 -4.53
N ASP A 62 -0.49 -19.29 -3.85
CA ASP A 62 -1.61 -19.95 -4.51
C ASP A 62 -2.71 -18.96 -4.87
N SER A 63 -3.01 -18.02 -3.97
CA SER A 63 -4.00 -16.95 -4.23
C SER A 63 -3.42 -15.74 -4.94
N ASN A 64 -2.09 -15.70 -5.16
CA ASN A 64 -1.39 -14.54 -5.69
C ASN A 64 -1.64 -13.24 -4.90
N THR A 65 -1.76 -13.36 -3.58
CA THR A 65 -2.09 -12.25 -2.68
C THR A 65 -0.92 -11.95 -1.77
N VAL A 66 -0.64 -10.67 -1.61
CA VAL A 66 0.31 -10.15 -0.63
C VAL A 66 -0.43 -9.31 0.41
N TYR A 67 0.06 -9.38 1.64
CA TYR A 67 -0.33 -8.53 2.75
C TYR A 67 0.92 -7.90 3.35
N ALA A 68 0.88 -6.59 3.58
CA ALA A 68 1.99 -5.82 4.13
C ALA A 68 1.53 -4.99 5.33
N ASN A 69 2.40 -4.87 6.33
CA ASN A 69 2.20 -4.06 7.52
C ASN A 69 3.54 -3.61 8.12
N GLY A 70 3.51 -2.50 8.84
CA GLY A 70 4.61 -2.11 9.72
C GLY A 70 4.73 -3.03 10.93
N LEU A 71 5.85 -2.97 11.62
CA LEU A 71 6.11 -3.72 12.85
C LEU A 71 6.39 -2.76 14.00
N PRO A 72 6.00 -3.11 15.23
CA PRO A 72 6.34 -2.30 16.39
C PRO A 72 7.84 -2.38 16.68
N ASP A 73 8.44 -1.24 16.99
CA ASP A 73 9.80 -1.15 17.51
C ASP A 73 9.86 -1.53 19.01
N SER A 74 11.02 -1.34 19.65
CA SER A 74 11.22 -1.66 21.06
C SER A 74 10.42 -0.79 22.05
N VAL A 75 9.90 0.35 21.60
CA VAL A 75 9.05 1.27 22.39
C VAL A 75 7.58 1.22 21.99
N GLY A 76 7.23 0.34 21.03
CA GLY A 76 5.86 0.10 20.57
C GLY A 76 5.41 1.05 19.45
N GLN A 77 6.30 1.85 18.88
CA GLN A 77 5.99 2.66 17.69
C GLN A 77 6.02 1.79 16.44
N ILE A 78 5.07 1.98 15.54
CA ILE A 78 5.00 1.22 14.29
C ILE A 78 5.94 1.84 13.28
N GLU A 79 6.94 1.05 12.86
CA GLU A 79 7.92 1.43 11.84
C GLU A 79 7.77 0.59 10.57
N GLY A 80 8.32 1.10 9.46
CA GLY A 80 8.30 0.41 8.17
C GLY A 80 6.91 0.14 7.63
N MET A 81 6.01 1.12 7.77
CA MET A 81 4.67 1.04 7.18
C MET A 81 4.74 0.77 5.67
N PRO A 82 3.73 0.10 5.10
CA PRO A 82 3.69 -0.18 3.68
C PRO A 82 3.72 1.09 2.84
N VAL A 83 4.68 1.16 1.94
CA VAL A 83 4.77 2.18 0.89
C VAL A 83 4.60 1.50 -0.45
N PHE A 84 3.53 1.84 -1.14
CA PHE A 84 3.19 1.34 -2.45
C PHE A 84 3.42 2.42 -3.50
N LYS A 85 4.14 2.08 -4.55
CA LYS A 85 4.43 2.98 -5.66
C LYS A 85 4.09 2.33 -6.98
N ASP A 86 3.35 3.05 -7.82
CA ASP A 86 3.07 2.68 -9.20
C ASP A 86 3.13 3.92 -10.13
N LYS A 87 2.68 3.78 -11.37
CA LYS A 87 2.60 4.90 -12.34
C LYS A 87 1.68 6.04 -11.89
N SER A 88 0.75 5.76 -10.99
CA SER A 88 -0.24 6.72 -10.51
C SER A 88 0.30 7.60 -9.38
N GLY A 89 1.34 7.15 -8.67
CA GLY A 89 1.92 7.86 -7.56
C GLY A 89 2.49 6.95 -6.47
N GLU A 90 2.73 7.55 -5.32
CA GLU A 90 3.20 6.89 -4.12
C GLU A 90 2.13 7.01 -3.02
N TYR A 91 1.90 5.90 -2.31
CA TYR A 91 0.84 5.75 -1.33
C TYR A 91 1.42 5.09 -0.08
N GLU A 92 1.38 5.78 1.03
CA GLU A 92 1.70 5.23 2.33
C GLU A 92 0.43 4.71 3.01
N SER A 93 0.56 3.67 3.84
CA SER A 93 -0.61 3.05 4.48
C SER A 93 -0.23 2.34 5.78
N LYS A 94 -1.22 2.13 6.66
CA LYS A 94 -1.03 1.30 7.86
C LYS A 94 -0.94 -0.17 7.51
N THR A 95 -1.84 -0.64 6.65
CA THR A 95 -1.82 -1.99 6.11
C THR A 95 -2.26 -2.00 4.66
N MET A 96 -1.75 -2.94 3.91
CA MET A 96 -2.10 -3.12 2.51
C MET A 96 -2.24 -4.60 2.18
N SER A 97 -3.24 -4.93 1.38
CA SER A 97 -3.31 -6.19 0.66
C SER A 97 -3.45 -5.95 -0.83
N TYR A 98 -2.83 -6.79 -1.64
CA TYR A 98 -2.88 -6.69 -3.10
C TYR A 98 -2.91 -8.07 -3.73
N ASN A 99 -3.71 -8.23 -4.78
CA ASN A 99 -3.80 -9.46 -5.53
C ASN A 99 -3.25 -9.24 -6.95
N PHE A 100 -2.17 -9.93 -7.29
CA PHE A 100 -1.46 -9.76 -8.57
C PHE A 100 -2.26 -10.23 -9.78
N LYS A 101 -3.20 -11.17 -9.59
CA LYS A 101 -4.05 -11.68 -10.66
C LYS A 101 -5.17 -10.71 -11.02
N SER A 102 -5.87 -10.20 -10.02
CA SER A 102 -6.99 -9.26 -10.21
C SER A 102 -6.55 -7.80 -10.29
N GLU A 103 -5.28 -7.50 -9.97
CA GLU A 103 -4.70 -6.15 -9.88
C GLU A 103 -5.47 -5.21 -8.94
N ARG A 104 -6.16 -5.80 -7.93
CA ARG A 104 -6.94 -5.09 -6.93
C ARG A 104 -6.26 -5.09 -5.58
N GLY A 105 -6.41 -3.98 -4.85
CA GLY A 105 -5.86 -3.82 -3.51
C GLY A 105 -6.89 -3.34 -2.50
N TYR A 106 -6.60 -3.60 -1.24
CA TYR A 106 -7.32 -3.04 -0.10
C TYR A 106 -6.30 -2.42 0.85
N ILE A 107 -6.54 -1.19 1.25
CA ILE A 107 -5.60 -0.35 1.97
C ILE A 107 -6.31 0.24 3.18
N THR A 108 -5.65 0.28 4.33
CA THR A 108 -6.15 0.97 5.53
C THR A 108 -5.21 2.09 5.93
N GLY A 109 -5.76 3.21 6.40
CA GLY A 109 -4.95 4.36 6.82
C GLY A 109 -4.09 4.92 5.69
N ILE A 110 -4.68 5.11 4.50
CA ILE A 110 -3.97 5.66 3.33
C ILE A 110 -3.59 7.11 3.54
N VAL A 111 -2.37 7.46 3.14
CA VAL A 111 -1.89 8.84 2.99
C VAL A 111 -1.30 8.96 1.59
N THR A 112 -1.77 9.94 0.83
CA THR A 112 -1.25 10.21 -0.52
C THR A 112 -1.36 11.68 -0.86
N GLU A 113 -0.35 12.20 -1.52
CA GLU A 113 -0.37 13.54 -2.09
C GLU A 113 -1.24 13.55 -3.35
N GLN A 114 -2.18 14.48 -3.42
CA GLN A 114 -3.08 14.66 -4.56
C GLN A 114 -3.21 16.14 -4.88
N GLN A 115 -2.73 16.54 -6.07
CA GLN A 115 -2.66 17.94 -6.47
C GLN A 115 -1.85 18.75 -5.45
N ASP A 116 -2.41 19.79 -4.85
CA ASP A 116 -1.73 20.66 -3.90
C ASP A 116 -2.07 20.31 -2.43
N GLY A 117 -2.46 19.08 -2.13
CA GLY A 117 -2.85 18.67 -0.79
C GLY A 117 -2.73 17.17 -0.53
N TYR A 118 -3.12 16.77 0.66
CA TYR A 118 -3.04 15.41 1.16
C TYR A 118 -4.43 14.80 1.28
N LEU A 119 -4.59 13.63 0.71
CA LEU A 119 -5.75 12.78 0.94
C LEU A 119 -5.35 11.70 1.94
N THR A 120 -5.97 11.75 3.12
CA THR A 120 -5.84 10.70 4.13
C THR A 120 -7.17 9.96 4.24
N GLY A 121 -7.15 8.67 4.54
CA GLY A 121 -8.39 7.93 4.59
C GLY A 121 -8.36 6.73 5.52
N GLY A 122 -9.55 6.35 6.03
CA GLY A 122 -9.70 5.14 6.84
C GLY A 122 -9.49 3.88 6.02
N GLN A 123 -10.16 3.76 4.88
CA GLN A 123 -10.13 2.59 4.00
C GLN A 123 -10.14 2.99 2.53
N ALA A 124 -9.36 2.28 1.72
CA ALA A 124 -9.38 2.45 0.29
C ALA A 124 -9.33 1.11 -0.45
N LYS A 125 -10.05 1.03 -1.57
CA LYS A 125 -9.96 -0.08 -2.54
C LYS A 125 -9.32 0.42 -3.82
N ARG A 126 -8.17 -0.14 -4.17
CA ARG A 126 -7.57 0.05 -5.49
C ARG A 126 -8.22 -0.89 -6.49
N MET A 127 -8.60 -0.35 -7.62
CA MET A 127 -9.19 -1.11 -8.73
C MET A 127 -8.11 -1.42 -9.77
N ASP A 128 -8.42 -2.34 -10.66
CA ASP A 128 -7.59 -2.78 -11.78
C ASP A 128 -7.28 -1.67 -12.82
N ASP A 129 -8.14 -0.64 -12.89
CA ASP A 129 -7.92 0.57 -13.70
C ASP A 129 -7.03 1.62 -13.02
N GLY A 130 -6.48 1.32 -11.83
CA GLY A 130 -5.67 2.24 -11.02
C GLY A 130 -6.48 3.27 -10.23
N SER A 131 -7.81 3.29 -10.35
CA SER A 131 -8.65 4.17 -9.51
C SER A 131 -8.77 3.64 -8.08
N PHE A 132 -9.09 4.56 -7.15
CA PHE A 132 -9.32 4.22 -5.75
C PHE A 132 -10.75 4.61 -5.34
N PHE A 133 -11.39 3.74 -4.58
CA PHE A 133 -12.57 4.09 -3.81
C PHE A 133 -12.14 4.28 -2.36
N VAL A 134 -12.26 5.50 -1.86
CA VAL A 134 -11.89 5.88 -0.50
C VAL A 134 -13.17 6.06 0.33
N GLN A 135 -13.16 5.52 1.53
CA GLN A 135 -14.20 5.72 2.53
C GLN A 135 -13.60 6.41 3.75
N ASP A 136 -14.36 7.34 4.31
CA ASP A 136 -13.97 8.15 5.47
C ASP A 136 -12.65 8.90 5.24
N GLY A 137 -12.50 9.48 4.02
CA GLY A 137 -11.35 10.25 3.63
C GLY A 137 -11.38 11.67 4.20
N LYS A 138 -10.18 12.22 4.43
CA LYS A 138 -9.97 13.63 4.75
C LYS A 138 -9.05 14.22 3.69
N TYR A 139 -9.42 15.38 3.17
CA TYR A 139 -8.55 16.15 2.28
C TYR A 139 -8.15 17.45 2.93
N THR A 140 -6.87 17.75 2.95
CA THR A 140 -6.32 18.97 3.52
C THR A 140 -5.15 19.50 2.70
N THR A 141 -4.96 20.80 2.69
CA THR A 141 -3.76 21.46 2.16
C THR A 141 -2.78 21.87 3.28
N CYS A 142 -3.05 21.47 4.53
CA CYS A 142 -2.09 21.65 5.62
C CYS A 142 -0.88 20.72 5.43
N GLU A 143 0.33 21.24 5.65
CA GLU A 143 1.56 20.44 5.68
C GLU A 143 1.52 19.39 6.80
N ASN A 144 0.97 19.73 7.97
CA ASN A 144 0.71 18.78 9.03
C ASN A 144 -0.62 18.04 8.75
N HIS A 145 -0.54 16.99 7.92
CA HIS A 145 -1.70 16.20 7.51
C HIS A 145 -2.17 15.20 8.58
N ASP A 146 -1.37 14.92 9.60
CA ASP A 146 -1.75 14.06 10.73
C ASP A 146 -2.68 14.77 11.69
N ASP A 147 -2.44 16.08 11.94
CA ASP A 147 -3.26 16.93 12.78
C ASP A 147 -3.51 18.28 12.08
N PRO A 148 -4.34 18.29 11.02
CA PRO A 148 -4.56 19.47 10.21
C PRO A 148 -5.50 20.47 10.89
N HIS A 149 -5.20 21.77 10.79
CA HIS A 149 -6.07 22.84 11.31
C HIS A 149 -7.44 22.89 10.62
N PHE A 150 -7.54 22.36 9.41
CA PHE A 150 -8.79 22.21 8.68
C PHE A 150 -8.70 21.05 7.70
N TYR A 151 -9.83 20.44 7.40
CA TYR A 151 -9.93 19.41 6.37
C TYR A 151 -11.35 19.31 5.80
N PHE A 152 -11.45 18.79 4.59
CA PHE A 152 -12.72 18.35 4.04
C PHE A 152 -12.92 16.87 4.39
N GLN A 153 -13.96 16.58 5.17
CA GLN A 153 -14.36 15.21 5.45
C GLN A 153 -15.15 14.68 4.26
N LEU A 154 -14.65 13.61 3.66
CA LEU A 154 -15.24 12.93 2.51
C LEU A 154 -15.83 11.60 2.98
N THR A 155 -17.14 11.42 2.89
CA THR A 155 -17.77 10.14 3.29
C THR A 155 -17.37 9.02 2.35
N LYS A 156 -17.42 9.28 1.05
CA LYS A 156 -16.98 8.37 -0.02
C LYS A 156 -16.40 9.21 -1.14
N ALA A 157 -15.28 8.77 -1.69
CA ALA A 157 -14.67 9.40 -2.86
C ALA A 157 -14.19 8.34 -3.85
N LYS A 158 -14.26 8.66 -5.14
CA LYS A 158 -13.54 7.96 -6.20
C LYS A 158 -12.41 8.85 -6.67
N VAL A 159 -11.18 8.39 -6.45
CA VAL A 159 -9.97 9.07 -6.89
C VAL A 159 -9.52 8.44 -8.20
N ARG A 160 -9.37 9.23 -9.23
CA ARG A 160 -8.68 8.87 -10.48
C ARG A 160 -7.35 9.63 -10.49
N PRO A 161 -6.23 8.98 -10.16
CA PRO A 161 -4.93 9.65 -10.03
C PRO A 161 -4.61 10.49 -11.27
N GLN A 162 -4.05 11.67 -11.04
CA GLN A 162 -3.68 12.65 -12.09
C GLN A 162 -4.87 13.13 -12.97
N LYS A 163 -6.10 12.82 -12.61
CA LYS A 163 -7.28 13.22 -13.38
C LYS A 163 -8.28 14.01 -12.55
N ASP A 164 -8.91 13.39 -11.59
CA ASP A 164 -9.93 14.04 -10.75
C ASP A 164 -10.24 13.24 -9.49
N VAL A 165 -10.94 13.90 -8.57
CA VAL A 165 -11.55 13.28 -7.39
C VAL A 165 -13.04 13.57 -7.42
N VAL A 166 -13.85 12.52 -7.49
CA VAL A 166 -15.31 12.62 -7.41
C VAL A 166 -15.74 12.18 -6.02
N THR A 167 -16.35 13.08 -5.26
CA THR A 167 -16.79 12.80 -3.90
C THR A 167 -18.30 12.82 -3.77
N GLY A 168 -18.83 12.04 -2.85
CA GLY A 168 -20.17 12.17 -2.32
C GLY A 168 -20.29 13.39 -1.40
N PRO A 169 -21.33 13.45 -0.55
CA PRO A 169 -21.46 14.52 0.44
C PRO A 169 -20.20 14.63 1.30
N GLY A 170 -19.69 15.84 1.42
CA GLY A 170 -18.57 16.19 2.28
C GLY A 170 -18.85 17.47 3.04
N TYR A 171 -18.11 17.71 4.10
CA TYR A 171 -18.22 18.93 4.91
C TYR A 171 -16.84 19.36 5.37
N MET A 172 -16.68 20.67 5.58
CA MET A 172 -15.46 21.25 6.09
C MET A 172 -15.44 21.19 7.61
N VAL A 173 -14.33 20.77 8.16
CA VAL A 173 -14.04 20.79 9.60
C VAL A 173 -12.93 21.80 9.84
N LEU A 174 -13.17 22.70 10.77
CA LEU A 174 -12.18 23.67 11.25
C LEU A 174 -11.84 23.28 12.69
N MET A 175 -10.56 23.13 12.96
CA MET A 175 -10.03 22.89 14.31
C MET A 175 -9.56 24.24 14.84
N GLY A 176 -10.15 24.72 15.94
CA GLY A 176 -9.81 25.99 16.58
C GLY A 176 -8.72 25.85 17.62
#